data_2b10a46673e6e6024d1c5887e84176d2
#
_entry.id   2b10a46673e6e6024d1c5887e84176d2
#
_cell.length_a   1.000
_cell.length_b   1.000
_cell.length_c   1.000
_cell.angle_alpha   90.00
_cell.angle_beta   90.00
_cell.angle_gamma   90.00
#
_symmetry.space_group_name_H-M   'P 1'
#
loop_
_entity.id
_entity.type
_entity.pdbx_description
1 polymer ?
#
loop_
_entity_poly.entity_id
_entity_poly.type
_entity_poly.pdbx_seq_one_letter_code
_entity_poly.pdbx_strand_id
1 'polypeptide(L)'
;MIYYVEDDDSIRELVVYTLSQMGMETRGFASAEEFWPAVDRALPDLILLDVMLPGEDGLQILRRLRGARETAEIPVMMITARDTEFDKVKGLDLGADDYLAKPFGMAELIARVRARLRRAAPREKEDALTLGGITLDRRAHTVRVNGETVALTPKEYDLLSLLMENRGMALSREQLLERVWDYGYDGGTRTVDVHIQTLRAKLGDCGGTIETVRGVGYRFGGK
;
A
#
# COMPACT_ATOMS: atom_id res chain seq x y z
N MET A 1 -7.64 -5.83 -12.81
CA MET A 1 -6.83 -6.18 -14.04
C MET A 1 -5.43 -5.61 -13.90
N ILE A 2 -4.38 -6.36 -14.26
CA ILE A 2 -2.98 -5.93 -14.28
C ILE A 2 -2.58 -5.66 -15.73
N TYR A 3 -1.87 -4.54 -15.98
CA TYR A 3 -1.22 -4.29 -17.25
C TYR A 3 0.28 -4.52 -17.12
N TYR A 4 0.86 -5.26 -18.05
CA TYR A 4 2.28 -5.54 -18.09
C TYR A 4 2.89 -5.11 -19.43
N VAL A 5 3.85 -4.18 -19.40
CA VAL A 5 4.55 -3.67 -20.59
C VAL A 5 5.96 -4.23 -20.59
N GLU A 6 6.29 -5.03 -21.61
CA GLU A 6 7.53 -5.77 -21.77
C GLU A 6 7.73 -6.10 -23.24
N ASP A 7 8.84 -5.75 -23.82
CA ASP A 7 9.13 -6.00 -25.25
C ASP A 7 9.54 -7.46 -25.54
N ASP A 8 10.16 -8.16 -24.57
CA ASP A 8 10.49 -9.59 -24.71
C ASP A 8 9.22 -10.44 -24.62
N ASP A 9 8.86 -11.06 -25.76
CA ASP A 9 7.67 -11.91 -25.87
C ASP A 9 7.67 -13.07 -24.87
N SER A 10 8.83 -13.72 -24.69
CA SER A 10 8.95 -14.90 -23.82
C SER A 10 8.72 -14.54 -22.35
N ILE A 11 9.30 -13.44 -21.91
CA ILE A 11 9.13 -12.93 -20.53
C ILE A 11 7.69 -12.45 -20.35
N ARG A 12 7.16 -11.70 -21.32
CA ARG A 12 5.80 -11.16 -21.27
C ARG A 12 4.76 -12.28 -21.17
N GLU A 13 4.84 -13.28 -22.05
CA GLU A 13 3.90 -14.41 -22.06
C GLU A 13 3.99 -15.23 -20.76
N LEU A 14 5.21 -15.51 -20.27
CA LEU A 14 5.42 -16.26 -19.03
C LEU A 14 4.80 -15.55 -17.82
N VAL A 15 4.99 -14.23 -17.70
CA VAL A 15 4.45 -13.43 -16.59
C VAL A 15 2.93 -13.36 -16.67
N VAL A 16 2.39 -13.06 -17.85
CA VAL A 16 0.93 -13.00 -18.08
C VAL A 16 0.27 -14.32 -17.75
N TYR A 17 0.83 -15.42 -18.27
CA TYR A 17 0.33 -16.77 -17.99
C TYR A 17 0.36 -17.08 -16.50
N THR A 18 1.50 -16.85 -15.85
CA THR A 18 1.67 -17.18 -14.43
C THR A 18 0.73 -16.40 -13.53
N LEU A 19 0.59 -15.09 -13.74
CA LEU A 19 -0.30 -14.25 -12.95
C LEU A 19 -1.77 -14.62 -13.18
N SER A 20 -2.14 -14.92 -14.43
CA SER A 20 -3.50 -15.37 -14.77
C SER A 20 -3.85 -16.70 -14.11
N GLN A 21 -2.91 -17.67 -14.06
CA GLN A 21 -3.11 -18.95 -13.33
C GLN A 21 -3.29 -18.74 -11.81
N MET A 22 -2.77 -17.66 -11.27
CA MET A 22 -2.95 -17.27 -9.86
C MET A 22 -4.23 -16.48 -9.59
N GLY A 23 -5.15 -16.38 -10.59
CA GLY A 23 -6.42 -15.66 -10.49
C GLY A 23 -6.28 -14.13 -10.61
N MET A 24 -5.13 -13.66 -11.09
CA MET A 24 -4.86 -12.24 -11.32
C MET A 24 -4.98 -11.94 -12.82
N GLU A 25 -6.11 -11.39 -13.24
CA GLU A 25 -6.35 -11.03 -14.63
C GLU A 25 -5.26 -10.07 -15.13
N THR A 26 -4.48 -10.50 -16.13
CA THR A 26 -3.30 -9.78 -16.61
C THR A 26 -3.30 -9.66 -18.11
N ARG A 27 -2.97 -8.48 -18.63
CA ARG A 27 -2.83 -8.19 -20.06
C ARG A 27 -1.42 -7.67 -20.34
N GLY A 28 -0.76 -8.28 -21.34
CA GLY A 28 0.56 -7.88 -21.80
C GLY A 28 0.52 -6.95 -23.00
N PHE A 29 1.52 -6.06 -23.09
CA PHE A 29 1.73 -5.13 -24.19
C PHE A 29 3.21 -5.12 -24.55
N ALA A 30 3.53 -5.13 -25.86
CA ALA A 30 4.90 -5.14 -26.33
C ALA A 30 5.54 -3.74 -26.36
N SER A 31 4.73 -2.69 -26.33
CA SER A 31 5.21 -1.32 -26.46
C SER A 31 4.22 -0.30 -25.85
N ALA A 32 4.67 0.94 -25.74
CA ALA A 32 3.83 2.06 -25.33
C ALA A 32 2.66 2.32 -26.27
N GLU A 33 2.86 2.10 -27.59
CA GLU A 33 1.81 2.28 -28.59
C GLU A 33 0.63 1.33 -28.39
N GLU A 34 0.88 0.11 -27.91
CA GLU A 34 -0.17 -0.86 -27.57
C GLU A 34 -0.79 -0.56 -26.20
N PHE A 35 0.01 -0.07 -25.27
CA PHE A 35 -0.37 0.18 -23.89
C PHE A 35 -1.35 1.36 -23.74
N TRP A 36 -1.04 2.52 -24.34
CA TRP A 36 -1.84 3.72 -24.14
C TRP A 36 -3.31 3.58 -24.57
N PRO A 37 -3.63 3.00 -25.77
CA PRO A 37 -5.02 2.78 -26.12
C PRO A 37 -5.79 1.85 -25.19
N ALA A 38 -5.09 0.98 -24.45
CA ALA A 38 -5.71 0.13 -23.45
C ALA A 38 -6.02 0.91 -22.16
N VAL A 39 -5.11 1.78 -21.72
CA VAL A 39 -5.31 2.68 -20.57
C VAL A 39 -6.49 3.62 -20.82
N ASP A 40 -6.60 4.18 -22.02
CA ASP A 40 -7.71 5.07 -22.42
C ASP A 40 -9.07 4.38 -22.38
N ARG A 41 -9.11 3.05 -22.56
CA ARG A 41 -10.35 2.26 -22.52
C ARG A 41 -10.73 1.82 -21.10
N ALA A 42 -9.74 1.41 -20.32
CA ALA A 42 -9.95 0.93 -18.96
C ALA A 42 -8.67 1.10 -18.14
N LEU A 43 -8.81 1.68 -16.95
CA LEU A 43 -7.70 1.85 -16.02
C LEU A 43 -7.38 0.50 -15.34
N PRO A 44 -6.09 0.10 -15.25
CA PRO A 44 -5.69 -1.10 -14.52
C PRO A 44 -5.58 -0.83 -13.00
N ASP A 45 -5.63 -1.92 -12.22
CA ASP A 45 -5.41 -1.88 -10.77
C ASP A 45 -3.91 -1.85 -10.41
N LEU A 46 -3.04 -2.24 -11.37
CA LEU A 46 -1.58 -2.27 -11.22
C LEU A 46 -0.94 -2.26 -12.60
N ILE A 47 0.16 -1.55 -12.73
CA ILE A 47 1.01 -1.56 -13.92
C ILE A 47 2.37 -2.19 -13.54
N LEU A 48 2.76 -3.22 -14.30
CA LEU A 48 4.13 -3.75 -14.32
C LEU A 48 4.80 -3.17 -15.56
N LEU A 49 5.99 -2.58 -15.41
CA LEU A 49 6.55 -1.75 -16.46
C LEU A 49 8.07 -1.98 -16.57
N ASP A 50 8.53 -2.50 -17.72
CA ASP A 50 9.95 -2.53 -17.99
C ASP A 50 10.47 -1.10 -18.25
N VAL A 51 11.66 -0.84 -17.79
CA VAL A 51 12.38 0.42 -18.07
C VAL A 51 12.88 0.45 -19.52
N MET A 52 13.36 -0.69 -20.01
CA MET A 52 14.06 -0.81 -21.30
C MET A 52 13.10 -1.16 -22.43
N LEU A 53 12.18 -0.25 -22.75
CA LEU A 53 11.25 -0.43 -23.87
C LEU A 53 11.74 0.30 -25.11
N PRO A 54 11.45 -0.21 -26.32
CA PRO A 54 11.73 0.52 -27.55
C PRO A 54 10.77 1.70 -27.72
N GLY A 55 11.29 2.80 -28.26
CA GLY A 55 10.51 4.02 -28.44
C GLY A 55 10.34 4.82 -27.15
N GLU A 56 9.13 4.86 -26.59
CA GLU A 56 8.86 5.50 -25.29
C GLU A 56 9.31 4.56 -24.17
N ASP A 57 10.35 4.93 -23.42
CA ASP A 57 10.90 4.12 -22.34
C ASP A 57 9.97 4.09 -21.09
N GLY A 58 10.18 3.09 -20.21
CA GLY A 58 9.33 2.92 -19.02
C GLY A 58 9.36 4.10 -18.05
N LEU A 59 10.46 4.86 -17.98
CA LEU A 59 10.52 6.06 -17.13
C LEU A 59 9.72 7.22 -17.74
N GLN A 60 9.67 7.31 -19.06
CA GLN A 60 8.82 8.29 -19.76
C GLN A 60 7.34 7.94 -19.58
N ILE A 61 6.97 6.66 -19.72
CA ILE A 61 5.62 6.16 -19.44
C ILE A 61 5.23 6.49 -18.00
N LEU A 62 6.10 6.19 -17.01
CA LEU A 62 5.85 6.49 -15.60
C LEU A 62 5.59 7.99 -15.36
N ARG A 63 6.43 8.88 -15.93
CA ARG A 63 6.23 10.33 -15.80
C ARG A 63 4.87 10.76 -16.37
N ARG A 64 4.49 10.22 -17.51
CA ARG A 64 3.21 10.53 -18.15
C ARG A 64 2.02 10.05 -17.32
N LEU A 65 2.09 8.84 -16.75
CA LEU A 65 1.10 8.31 -15.81
C LEU A 65 0.95 9.23 -14.58
N ARG A 66 2.06 9.68 -13.98
CA ARG A 66 2.04 10.56 -12.80
C ARG A 66 1.61 12.00 -13.12
N GLY A 67 1.77 12.42 -14.36
CA GLY A 67 1.33 13.75 -14.83
C GLY A 67 -0.15 13.88 -15.12
N ALA A 68 -0.87 12.77 -15.28
CA ALA A 68 -2.30 12.76 -15.61
C ALA A 68 -3.13 12.38 -14.37
N ARG A 69 -4.14 13.21 -14.02
CA ARG A 69 -4.96 13.04 -12.81
C ARG A 69 -5.62 11.66 -12.69
N GLU A 70 -6.03 11.09 -13.82
CA GLU A 70 -6.77 9.82 -13.87
C GLU A 70 -5.88 8.61 -13.61
N THR A 71 -4.57 8.71 -13.91
CA THR A 71 -3.60 7.63 -13.80
C THR A 71 -2.58 7.83 -12.68
N ALA A 72 -2.53 9.02 -12.06
CA ALA A 72 -1.52 9.38 -11.06
C ALA A 72 -1.47 8.45 -9.85
N GLU A 73 -2.64 7.93 -9.43
CA GLU A 73 -2.79 7.07 -8.26
C GLU A 73 -2.67 5.56 -8.59
N ILE A 74 -2.58 5.20 -9.87
CA ILE A 74 -2.42 3.78 -10.26
C ILE A 74 -1.04 3.31 -9.79
N PRO A 75 -0.94 2.23 -9.00
CA PRO A 75 0.35 1.73 -8.57
C PRO A 75 1.15 1.20 -9.75
N VAL A 76 2.44 1.54 -9.78
CA VAL A 76 3.38 1.14 -10.82
C VAL A 76 4.56 0.41 -10.18
N MET A 77 4.83 -0.82 -10.62
CA MET A 77 6.03 -1.57 -10.29
C MET A 77 6.95 -1.61 -11.50
N MET A 78 8.16 -1.07 -11.35
CA MET A 78 9.19 -1.14 -12.37
C MET A 78 9.86 -2.50 -12.36
N ILE A 79 10.02 -3.13 -13.53
CA ILE A 79 10.72 -4.42 -13.71
C ILE A 79 11.84 -4.20 -14.73
N THR A 80 13.12 -4.38 -14.35
CA THR A 80 14.21 -4.00 -15.25
C THR A 80 15.52 -4.73 -14.98
N ALA A 81 16.33 -4.86 -16.03
CA ALA A 81 17.71 -5.36 -15.95
C ALA A 81 18.69 -4.32 -15.33
N ARG A 82 18.28 -3.07 -15.18
CA ARG A 82 19.12 -2.04 -14.55
C ARG A 82 19.09 -2.19 -13.04
N ASP A 83 20.19 -2.70 -12.48
CA ASP A 83 20.35 -2.99 -11.05
C ASP A 83 21.23 -1.96 -10.32
N THR A 84 21.51 -0.79 -10.94
CA THR A 84 22.25 0.25 -10.25
C THR A 84 21.38 0.93 -9.20
N GLU A 85 21.96 1.20 -8.03
CA GLU A 85 21.29 1.94 -6.96
C GLU A 85 20.74 3.29 -7.45
N PHE A 86 21.44 3.93 -8.39
CA PHE A 86 21.02 5.18 -9.01
C PHE A 86 19.73 5.04 -9.85
N ASP A 87 19.56 3.95 -10.60
CA ASP A 87 18.34 3.74 -11.41
C ASP A 87 17.13 3.43 -10.52
N LYS A 88 17.34 2.70 -9.41
CA LYS A 88 16.29 2.43 -8.41
C LYS A 88 15.83 3.72 -7.72
N VAL A 89 16.77 4.55 -7.26
CA VAL A 89 16.47 5.86 -6.64
C VAL A 89 15.72 6.75 -7.62
N LYS A 90 16.20 6.86 -8.86
CA LYS A 90 15.56 7.69 -9.90
C LYS A 90 14.12 7.22 -10.23
N GLY A 91 13.87 5.93 -10.27
CA GLY A 91 12.51 5.39 -10.49
C GLY A 91 11.57 5.69 -9.31
N LEU A 92 12.05 5.55 -8.08
CA LEU A 92 11.30 5.89 -6.86
C LEU A 92 11.03 7.39 -6.75
N ASP A 93 12.00 8.24 -7.05
CA ASP A 93 11.85 9.71 -7.10
C ASP A 93 10.83 10.15 -8.16
N LEU A 94 10.67 9.38 -9.24
CA LEU A 94 9.65 9.59 -10.26
C LEU A 94 8.25 9.07 -9.87
N GLY A 95 8.13 8.48 -8.67
CA GLY A 95 6.86 8.02 -8.12
C GLY A 95 6.50 6.56 -8.46
N ALA A 96 7.48 5.71 -8.75
CA ALA A 96 7.23 4.26 -8.79
C ALA A 96 6.95 3.73 -7.38
N ASP A 97 6.03 2.78 -7.26
CA ASP A 97 5.62 2.20 -5.98
C ASP A 97 6.49 1.02 -5.56
N ASP A 98 7.12 0.35 -6.52
CA ASP A 98 8.01 -0.78 -6.29
C ASP A 98 9.01 -0.96 -7.43
N TYR A 99 10.03 -1.76 -7.16
CA TYR A 99 11.10 -2.05 -8.11
C TYR A 99 11.53 -3.51 -8.01
N LEU A 100 11.58 -4.21 -9.17
CA LEU A 100 12.00 -5.60 -9.26
C LEU A 100 13.11 -5.75 -10.31
N ALA A 101 14.28 -6.22 -9.90
CA ALA A 101 15.40 -6.41 -10.81
C ALA A 101 15.30 -7.73 -11.57
N LYS A 102 15.63 -7.72 -12.87
CA LYS A 102 15.84 -8.93 -13.68
C LYS A 102 17.29 -9.45 -13.49
N PRO A 103 17.50 -10.77 -13.36
CA PRO A 103 16.49 -11.82 -13.37
C PRO A 103 15.77 -11.96 -12.04
N PHE A 104 14.45 -12.16 -12.06
CA PHE A 104 13.62 -12.32 -10.86
C PHE A 104 12.97 -13.71 -10.79
N GLY A 105 12.70 -14.15 -9.57
CA GLY A 105 11.91 -15.36 -9.34
C GLY A 105 10.40 -15.09 -9.44
N MET A 106 9.64 -16.01 -10.08
CA MET A 106 8.18 -15.88 -10.17
C MET A 106 7.51 -15.78 -8.81
N ALA A 107 8.02 -16.47 -7.78
CA ALA A 107 7.49 -16.38 -6.42
C ALA A 107 7.63 -14.97 -5.84
N GLU A 108 8.76 -14.29 -6.09
CA GLU A 108 8.97 -12.91 -5.66
C GLU A 108 8.03 -11.95 -6.40
N LEU A 109 7.93 -12.07 -7.73
CA LEU A 109 7.01 -11.27 -8.52
C LEU A 109 5.57 -11.39 -8.00
N ILE A 110 5.08 -12.63 -7.83
CA ILE A 110 3.72 -12.90 -7.32
C ILE A 110 3.51 -12.28 -5.94
N ALA A 111 4.48 -12.42 -5.03
CA ALA A 111 4.38 -11.86 -3.68
C ALA A 111 4.27 -10.33 -3.71
N ARG A 112 5.10 -9.66 -4.52
CA ARG A 112 5.09 -8.20 -4.70
C ARG A 112 3.80 -7.71 -5.36
N VAL A 113 3.36 -8.36 -6.45
CA VAL A 113 2.09 -8.05 -7.14
C VAL A 113 0.91 -8.14 -6.16
N ARG A 114 0.81 -9.23 -5.39
CA ARG A 114 -0.23 -9.37 -4.36
C ARG A 114 -0.17 -8.27 -3.29
N ALA A 115 1.03 -7.89 -2.87
CA ALA A 115 1.21 -6.80 -1.90
C ALA A 115 0.73 -5.45 -2.45
N ARG A 116 0.99 -5.17 -3.74
CA ARG A 116 0.53 -3.94 -4.41
C ARG A 116 -0.97 -3.95 -4.66
N LEU A 117 -1.53 -5.05 -5.20
CA LEU A 117 -2.98 -5.16 -5.41
C LEU A 117 -3.76 -5.08 -4.10
N ARG A 118 -3.23 -5.61 -2.99
CA ARG A 118 -3.84 -5.44 -1.66
C ARG A 118 -3.86 -3.99 -1.19
N ARG A 119 -2.90 -3.15 -1.62
CA ARG A 119 -2.88 -1.70 -1.39
C ARG A 119 -3.74 -0.94 -2.40
N ALA A 120 -3.74 -1.39 -3.66
CA ALA A 120 -4.49 -0.79 -4.77
C ALA A 120 -5.92 -1.29 -4.86
N ALA A 121 -6.22 -2.52 -4.36
CA ALA A 121 -7.62 -2.87 -4.22
C ALA A 121 -8.24 -1.63 -3.58
N PRO A 122 -9.31 -1.05 -4.17
CA PRO A 122 -10.21 -0.32 -3.35
C PRO A 122 -10.52 -1.35 -2.26
N ARG A 123 -9.81 -1.27 -1.12
CA ARG A 123 -10.63 -1.41 0.03
C ARG A 123 -11.77 -0.51 -0.35
N GLU A 124 -12.98 -1.00 -0.40
CA GLU A 124 -14.04 -0.32 0.29
C GLU A 124 -13.45 -0.10 1.68
N LYS A 125 -12.57 0.88 1.78
CA LYS A 125 -12.35 1.61 3.00
C LYS A 125 -13.71 2.23 3.09
N GLU A 126 -14.64 1.51 3.74
CA GLU A 126 -15.79 2.17 4.31
C GLU A 126 -15.22 3.49 4.78
N ASP A 127 -15.69 4.58 4.16
CA ASP A 127 -15.18 5.94 4.47
C ASP A 127 -15.15 6.13 5.99
N ALA A 128 -15.86 5.25 6.70
CA ALA A 128 -15.88 5.08 8.13
C ALA A 128 -15.67 3.62 8.55
N LEU A 129 -14.63 3.36 9.33
CA LEU A 129 -14.38 2.07 9.96
C LEU A 129 -15.08 2.04 11.32
N THR A 130 -16.13 1.24 11.46
CA THR A 130 -16.90 1.13 12.72
C THR A 130 -16.63 -0.21 13.39
N LEU A 131 -16.04 -0.20 14.58
CA LEU A 131 -15.72 -1.38 15.38
C LEU A 131 -15.86 -1.05 16.88
N GLY A 132 -16.55 -1.90 17.64
CA GLY A 132 -16.63 -1.80 19.11
C GLY A 132 -17.15 -0.46 19.63
N GLY A 133 -18.12 0.15 18.93
CA GLY A 133 -18.66 1.47 19.28
C GLY A 133 -17.80 2.66 18.85
N ILE A 134 -16.66 2.42 18.20
CA ILE A 134 -15.76 3.44 17.67
C ILE A 134 -15.98 3.53 16.16
N THR A 135 -16.24 4.74 15.65
CA THR A 135 -16.34 5.05 14.23
C THR A 135 -15.21 6.00 13.86
N LEU A 136 -14.32 5.57 12.97
CA LEU A 136 -13.21 6.34 12.42
C LEU A 136 -13.56 6.72 10.98
N ASP A 137 -13.83 8.00 10.72
CA ASP A 137 -14.07 8.55 9.38
C ASP A 137 -12.73 9.00 8.79
N ARG A 138 -12.32 8.34 7.71
CA ARG A 138 -11.03 8.58 7.05
C ARG A 138 -11.05 9.83 6.18
N ARG A 139 -12.20 10.15 5.56
CA ARG A 139 -12.32 11.33 4.70
C ARG A 139 -12.40 12.60 5.53
N ALA A 140 -13.20 12.56 6.59
CA ALA A 140 -13.33 13.69 7.51
C ALA A 140 -12.17 13.78 8.52
N HIS A 141 -11.32 12.73 8.62
CA HIS A 141 -10.25 12.59 9.61
C HIS A 141 -10.77 12.78 11.05
N THR A 142 -11.94 12.19 11.35
CA THR A 142 -12.62 12.31 12.63
C THR A 142 -12.87 10.96 13.27
N VAL A 143 -12.97 10.97 14.61
CA VAL A 143 -13.32 9.77 15.38
C VAL A 143 -14.55 10.07 16.22
N ARG A 144 -15.48 9.11 16.25
CA ARG A 144 -16.66 9.12 17.11
C ARG A 144 -16.68 7.89 18.00
N VAL A 145 -17.07 8.06 19.24
CA VAL A 145 -17.32 6.99 20.18
C VAL A 145 -18.80 7.04 20.56
N ASN A 146 -19.54 5.98 20.29
CA ASN A 146 -21.00 5.90 20.50
C ASN A 146 -21.77 7.09 19.88
N GLY A 147 -21.28 7.59 18.73
CA GLY A 147 -21.86 8.74 18.00
C GLY A 147 -21.33 10.11 18.40
N GLU A 148 -20.62 10.24 19.52
CA GLU A 148 -20.03 11.51 19.97
C GLU A 148 -18.61 11.69 19.41
N THR A 149 -18.29 12.89 18.91
CA THR A 149 -16.98 13.20 18.34
C THR A 149 -15.91 13.31 19.45
N VAL A 150 -14.81 12.59 19.27
CA VAL A 150 -13.66 12.60 20.17
C VAL A 150 -12.47 13.27 19.49
N ALA A 151 -11.89 14.29 20.13
CA ALA A 151 -10.72 14.99 19.62
C ALA A 151 -9.44 14.17 19.88
N LEU A 152 -8.86 13.65 18.82
CA LEU A 152 -7.56 12.96 18.83
C LEU A 152 -6.48 13.86 18.22
N THR A 153 -5.26 13.73 18.71
CA THR A 153 -4.09 14.28 18.02
C THR A 153 -3.80 13.46 16.75
N PRO A 154 -3.05 13.99 15.76
CA PRO A 154 -2.72 13.22 14.55
C PRO A 154 -2.10 11.85 14.86
N LYS A 155 -1.17 11.76 15.80
CA LYS A 155 -0.52 10.50 16.19
C LYS A 155 -1.46 9.51 16.91
N GLU A 156 -2.40 10.00 17.71
CA GLU A 156 -3.44 9.17 18.31
C GLU A 156 -4.40 8.64 17.26
N TYR A 157 -4.77 9.47 16.27
CA TYR A 157 -5.60 9.06 15.14
C TYR A 157 -4.90 7.96 14.31
N ASP A 158 -3.63 8.18 13.92
CA ASP A 158 -2.85 7.23 13.14
C ASP A 158 -2.70 5.89 13.89
N LEU A 159 -2.43 5.95 15.21
CA LEU A 159 -2.30 4.78 16.06
C LEU A 159 -3.62 3.99 16.14
N LEU A 160 -4.74 4.67 16.34
CA LEU A 160 -6.07 4.05 16.37
C LEU A 160 -6.41 3.43 15.00
N SER A 161 -6.19 4.16 13.91
CA SER A 161 -6.43 3.68 12.55
C SER A 161 -5.63 2.41 12.26
N LEU A 162 -4.35 2.41 12.60
CA LEU A 162 -3.46 1.26 12.40
C LEU A 162 -3.93 0.03 13.20
N LEU A 163 -4.34 0.22 14.45
CA LEU A 163 -4.85 -0.87 15.30
C LEU A 163 -6.18 -1.42 14.80
N MET A 164 -7.12 -0.55 14.40
CA MET A 164 -8.43 -0.95 13.87
C MET A 164 -8.28 -1.68 12.53
N GLU A 165 -7.39 -1.24 11.66
CA GLU A 165 -7.08 -1.89 10.38
C GLU A 165 -6.51 -3.31 10.54
N ASN A 166 -5.79 -3.54 11.63
CA ASN A 166 -5.18 -4.83 11.97
C ASN A 166 -5.95 -5.54 13.10
N ARG A 167 -7.28 -5.37 13.13
CA ARG A 167 -8.16 -6.00 14.11
C ARG A 167 -7.81 -7.48 14.35
N GLY A 168 -7.70 -7.86 15.61
CA GLY A 168 -7.38 -9.22 16.04
C GLY A 168 -5.90 -9.59 15.99
N MET A 169 -5.07 -8.80 15.30
CA MET A 169 -3.63 -9.02 15.25
C MET A 169 -2.91 -8.25 16.35
N ALA A 170 -1.98 -8.90 17.05
CA ALA A 170 -1.09 -8.24 17.99
C ALA A 170 0.06 -7.57 17.23
N LEU A 171 0.19 -6.26 17.37
CA LEU A 171 1.29 -5.48 16.81
C LEU A 171 2.32 -5.19 17.90
N SER A 172 3.60 -5.38 17.60
CA SER A 172 4.65 -5.06 18.56
C SER A 172 4.81 -3.55 18.75
N ARG A 173 5.43 -3.13 19.86
CA ARG A 173 5.71 -1.71 20.12
C ARG A 173 6.60 -1.10 19.05
N GLU A 174 7.56 -1.87 18.58
CA GLU A 174 8.48 -1.48 17.51
C GLU A 174 7.71 -1.28 16.19
N GLN A 175 6.83 -2.22 15.82
CA GLN A 175 5.99 -2.11 14.63
C GLN A 175 5.04 -0.90 14.67
N LEU A 176 4.47 -0.61 15.85
CA LEU A 176 3.61 0.55 16.05
C LEU A 176 4.40 1.85 15.97
N LEU A 177 5.58 1.89 16.59
CA LEU A 177 6.48 3.05 16.55
C LEU A 177 6.90 3.36 15.11
N GLU A 178 7.42 2.36 14.40
CA GLU A 178 7.92 2.48 13.04
C GLU A 178 6.84 2.96 12.04
N ARG A 179 5.59 2.47 12.19
CA ARG A 179 4.51 2.78 11.26
C ARG A 179 3.79 4.10 11.55
N VAL A 180 3.87 4.61 12.79
CA VAL A 180 3.16 5.83 13.21
C VAL A 180 4.11 7.02 13.37
N TRP A 181 5.40 6.81 13.73
CA TRP A 181 6.35 7.90 14.03
C TRP A 181 7.52 8.05 13.05
N ASP A 182 7.55 7.33 11.95
CA ASP A 182 8.62 7.31 10.94
C ASP A 182 9.99 6.76 11.40
N TYR A 183 10.78 6.30 10.43
CA TYR A 183 12.16 5.84 10.62
C TYR A 183 13.04 7.00 11.12
N GLY A 184 13.54 6.91 12.35
CA GLY A 184 14.45 7.91 12.93
C GLY A 184 13.93 8.62 14.18
N TYR A 185 12.77 8.23 14.70
CA TYR A 185 12.26 8.80 15.95
C TYR A 185 13.01 8.26 17.17
N ASP A 186 13.82 9.12 17.83
CA ASP A 186 14.68 8.77 18.98
C ASP A 186 13.93 8.52 20.31
N GLY A 187 12.60 8.65 20.34
CA GLY A 187 11.80 8.62 21.57
C GLY A 187 11.54 7.25 22.20
N GLY A 188 12.03 6.17 21.60
CA GLY A 188 11.88 4.80 22.11
C GLY A 188 10.43 4.29 22.16
N THR A 189 10.26 3.00 22.42
CA THR A 189 8.94 2.31 22.40
C THR A 189 8.01 2.75 23.54
N ARG A 190 8.51 3.41 24.58
CA ARG A 190 7.68 4.00 25.64
C ARG A 190 6.71 5.06 25.13
N THR A 191 7.04 5.74 24.02
CA THR A 191 6.13 6.69 23.37
C THR A 191 4.82 6.04 22.97
N VAL A 192 4.85 4.82 22.46
CA VAL A 192 3.66 4.04 22.12
C VAL A 192 2.79 3.81 23.35
N ASP A 193 3.40 3.39 24.48
CA ASP A 193 2.66 3.08 25.71
C ASP A 193 1.92 4.34 26.24
N VAL A 194 2.56 5.49 26.19
CA VAL A 194 1.94 6.78 26.61
C VAL A 194 0.75 7.14 25.71
N HIS A 195 0.92 7.02 24.38
CA HIS A 195 -0.17 7.34 23.45
C HIS A 195 -1.32 6.33 23.56
N ILE A 196 -1.05 5.04 23.80
CA ILE A 196 -2.10 4.05 24.07
C ILE A 196 -2.87 4.41 25.35
N GLN A 197 -2.18 4.82 26.40
CA GLN A 197 -2.84 5.22 27.66
C GLN A 197 -3.76 6.42 27.44
N THR A 198 -3.26 7.47 26.76
CA THR A 198 -4.04 8.67 26.46
C THR A 198 -5.22 8.35 25.53
N LEU A 199 -4.97 7.53 24.50
CA LEU A 199 -6.00 7.11 23.57
C LEU A 199 -7.13 6.33 24.27
N ARG A 200 -6.80 5.37 25.14
CA ARG A 200 -7.78 4.64 25.96
C ARG A 200 -8.63 5.57 26.80
N ALA A 201 -8.01 6.56 27.44
CA ALA A 201 -8.72 7.56 28.25
C ALA A 201 -9.70 8.39 27.42
N LYS A 202 -9.30 8.81 26.20
CA LYS A 202 -10.15 9.57 25.29
C LYS A 202 -11.30 8.75 24.68
N LEU A 203 -11.09 7.45 24.45
CA LEU A 203 -12.12 6.53 23.98
C LEU A 203 -13.12 6.11 25.07
N GLY A 204 -12.91 6.49 26.35
CA GLY A 204 -13.82 6.21 27.44
C GLY A 204 -14.15 4.71 27.58
N ASP A 205 -15.45 4.39 27.58
CA ASP A 205 -15.92 2.99 27.72
C ASP A 205 -15.40 2.07 26.61
N CYS A 206 -15.13 2.62 25.42
CA CYS A 206 -14.57 1.86 24.30
C CYS A 206 -13.04 1.69 24.38
N GLY A 207 -12.35 2.35 25.32
CA GLY A 207 -10.90 2.26 25.47
C GLY A 207 -10.38 0.84 25.74
N GLY A 208 -11.22 -0.01 26.36
CA GLY A 208 -10.93 -1.43 26.61
C GLY A 208 -10.81 -2.28 25.35
N THR A 209 -11.28 -1.79 24.19
CA THR A 209 -11.11 -2.49 22.90
C THR A 209 -9.65 -2.55 22.46
N ILE A 210 -8.80 -1.65 22.94
CA ILE A 210 -7.36 -1.72 22.75
C ILE A 210 -6.78 -2.59 23.88
N GLU A 211 -6.45 -3.81 23.56
CA GLU A 211 -5.93 -4.80 24.51
C GLU A 211 -4.39 -4.75 24.60
N THR A 212 -3.84 -5.00 25.78
CA THR A 212 -2.40 -5.22 25.96
C THR A 212 -2.08 -6.70 25.83
N VAL A 213 -1.24 -7.05 24.87
CA VAL A 213 -0.70 -8.39 24.70
C VAL A 213 0.66 -8.45 25.41
N ARG A 214 0.71 -9.07 26.60
CA ARG A 214 1.92 -9.11 27.44
C ARG A 214 3.12 -9.67 26.68
N GLY A 215 4.27 -9.01 26.79
CA GLY A 215 5.50 -9.39 26.10
C GLY A 215 5.55 -9.11 24.60
N VAL A 216 4.44 -8.65 23.99
CA VAL A 216 4.35 -8.34 22.55
C VAL A 216 4.07 -6.85 22.34
N GLY A 217 2.88 -6.38 22.63
CA GLY A 217 2.46 -5.02 22.33
C GLY A 217 0.97 -4.82 22.53
N TYR A 218 0.29 -4.39 21.47
CA TYR A 218 -1.13 -4.04 21.53
C TYR A 218 -1.95 -4.66 20.39
N ARG A 219 -3.22 -4.88 20.63
CA ARG A 219 -4.17 -5.44 19.68
C ARG A 219 -5.49 -4.68 19.79
N PHE A 220 -6.15 -4.41 18.68
CA PHE A 220 -7.55 -4.03 18.69
C PHE A 220 -8.38 -5.31 18.77
N GLY A 221 -8.92 -5.59 19.95
CA GLY A 221 -9.81 -6.69 20.23
C GLY A 221 -11.24 -6.17 20.07
N GLY A 222 -12.08 -6.87 19.34
CA GLY A 222 -13.50 -6.61 19.31
C GLY A 222 -14.19 -7.95 19.39
N LYS A 223 -15.02 -8.14 20.38
CA LYS A 223 -16.05 -9.17 20.35
C LYS A 223 -17.07 -8.82 19.28
#